data_590e36ffe7f0ca7595d4cfe2c0648fda
#
_entry.id   590e36ffe7f0ca7595d4cfe2c0648fda
#
_cell.length_a   1.000
_cell.length_b   1.000
_cell.length_c   1.000
_cell.angle_alpha   90.00
_cell.angle_beta   90.00
_cell.angle_gamma   90.00
#
_symmetry.space_group_name_H-M   'P 1'
#
loop_
_entity.id
_entity.type
_entity.pdbx_description
1 polymer ?
#
loop_
_entity_poly.entity_id
_entity_poly.type
_entity_poly.pdbx_seq_one_letter_code
_entity_poly.pdbx_strand_id
1 'polypeptide(L)'
;MSEPARRGRFILETDRLILREFTPDDFAALCLMLQDDEVMYAYEGTLSDEEAHAWLDNQLRRYREDGFGLWAVVLKETGEVVGQCGLTYQDGDGRGTRVVEVGYLFQRAHWHRGLATEAARACRDYAFDQVGVEKVYSIIRDTNVASQRVARRNGMVPEGSFVKRYRGVDMPHLVFSIPRAGRDGVY
;
A
#
# COMPACT_ATOMS: atom_id res chain seq x y z
N MET A 1 21.06 9.75 27.76
CA MET A 1 20.33 8.55 27.29
C MET A 1 19.17 9.04 26.45
N SER A 2 19.27 8.90 25.13
CA SER A 2 18.20 9.25 24.20
C SER A 2 17.05 8.27 24.38
N GLU A 3 15.84 8.78 24.64
CA GLU A 3 14.61 7.99 24.55
C GLU A 3 14.57 7.25 23.21
N PRO A 4 14.25 5.94 23.17
CA PRO A 4 14.11 5.25 21.91
C PRO A 4 12.99 5.94 21.11
N ALA A 5 13.33 6.40 19.91
CA ALA A 5 12.40 7.03 19.00
C ALA A 5 11.05 6.30 19.04
N ARG A 6 9.96 7.03 19.26
CA ARG A 6 8.61 6.47 19.39
C ARG A 6 8.30 5.66 18.14
N ARG A 7 8.47 4.35 18.24
CA ARG A 7 8.04 3.43 17.19
C ARG A 7 6.53 3.56 17.06
N GLY A 8 6.03 3.75 15.84
CA GLY A 8 4.60 3.79 15.57
C GLY A 8 3.88 2.51 16.05
N ARG A 9 2.57 2.58 16.20
CA ARG A 9 1.75 1.44 16.65
C ARG A 9 2.00 0.22 15.77
N PHE A 10 2.37 -0.91 16.38
CA PHE A 10 2.48 -2.21 15.73
C PHE A 10 1.12 -2.65 15.19
N ILE A 11 1.08 -3.18 13.97
CA ILE A 11 -0.12 -3.69 13.31
C ILE A 11 -0.04 -5.21 13.12
N LEU A 12 0.96 -5.66 12.37
CA LEU A 12 1.17 -7.08 12.06
C LEU A 12 2.65 -7.34 11.72
N GLU A 13 3.01 -8.60 11.68
CA GLU A 13 4.32 -9.03 11.20
C GLU A 13 4.20 -10.26 10.27
N THR A 14 5.23 -10.45 9.46
CA THR A 14 5.45 -11.60 8.60
C THR A 14 6.80 -12.25 8.92
N ASP A 15 7.27 -13.17 8.13
CA ASP A 15 8.60 -13.78 8.34
C ASP A 15 9.72 -12.73 8.31
N ARG A 16 9.68 -11.78 7.37
CA ARG A 16 10.75 -10.80 7.14
C ARG A 16 10.39 -9.36 7.51
N LEU A 17 9.10 -9.05 7.71
CA LEU A 17 8.60 -7.69 7.80
C LEU A 17 7.84 -7.45 9.10
N ILE A 18 7.90 -6.18 9.58
CA ILE A 18 6.97 -5.62 10.57
C ILE A 18 6.22 -4.48 9.87
N LEU A 19 4.91 -4.47 9.98
CA LEU A 19 4.07 -3.35 9.55
C LEU A 19 3.58 -2.60 10.79
N ARG A 20 3.79 -1.28 10.80
CA ARG A 20 3.40 -0.38 11.87
C ARG A 20 2.90 0.95 11.32
N GLU A 21 2.18 1.70 12.12
CA GLU A 21 1.83 3.07 11.74
C GLU A 21 3.08 3.90 11.48
N PHE A 22 2.99 4.80 10.50
CA PHE A 22 4.00 5.84 10.30
C PHE A 22 4.05 6.80 11.48
N THR A 23 5.21 7.37 11.69
CA THR A 23 5.44 8.50 12.59
C THR A 23 6.11 9.64 11.83
N PRO A 24 6.13 10.88 12.35
CA PRO A 24 6.88 11.97 11.73
C PRO A 24 8.37 11.66 11.50
N ASP A 25 8.97 10.81 12.32
CA ASP A 25 10.38 10.41 12.19
C ASP A 25 10.67 9.56 10.95
N ASP A 26 9.63 8.99 10.31
CA ASP A 26 9.75 8.18 9.11
C ASP A 26 9.80 9.03 7.81
N PHE A 27 9.69 10.35 7.91
CA PHE A 27 9.59 11.23 6.75
C PHE A 27 10.73 11.04 5.74
N ALA A 28 11.97 10.95 6.21
CA ALA A 28 13.12 10.73 5.34
C ALA A 28 13.04 9.41 4.56
N ALA A 29 12.61 8.32 5.21
CA ALA A 29 12.42 7.02 4.57
C ALA A 29 11.25 7.03 3.57
N LEU A 30 10.19 7.77 3.88
CA LEU A 30 9.04 7.96 2.98
C LEU A 30 9.46 8.72 1.71
N CYS A 31 10.30 9.74 1.82
CA CYS A 31 10.84 10.49 0.68
C CYS A 31 11.68 9.62 -0.26
N LEU A 32 12.38 8.60 0.23
CA LEU A 32 13.09 7.64 -0.63
C LEU A 32 12.19 6.86 -1.60
N MET A 33 10.89 6.86 -1.35
CA MET A 33 9.89 6.31 -2.27
C MET A 33 9.19 7.41 -3.07
N LEU A 34 8.66 8.42 -2.39
CA LEU A 34 7.80 9.42 -3.01
C LEU A 34 8.55 10.42 -3.89
N GLN A 35 9.88 10.47 -3.78
CA GLN A 35 10.76 11.37 -4.55
C GLN A 35 11.69 10.61 -5.51
N ASP A 36 11.48 9.31 -5.72
CA ASP A 36 12.19 8.51 -6.73
C ASP A 36 11.32 8.38 -7.99
N ASP A 37 11.80 8.88 -9.12
CA ASP A 37 11.06 8.90 -10.40
C ASP A 37 10.68 7.50 -10.87
N GLU A 38 11.55 6.50 -10.65
CA GLU A 38 11.28 5.12 -11.05
C GLU A 38 10.21 4.48 -10.16
N VAL A 39 10.17 4.84 -8.88
CA VAL A 39 9.13 4.37 -7.96
C VAL A 39 7.78 5.02 -8.27
N MET A 40 7.80 6.32 -8.59
CA MET A 40 6.59 7.13 -8.75
C MET A 40 6.07 7.22 -10.20
N TYR A 41 6.62 6.44 -11.14
CA TYR A 41 6.23 6.50 -12.56
C TYR A 41 4.72 6.32 -12.80
N ALA A 42 4.05 5.50 -11.99
CA ALA A 42 2.62 5.26 -12.09
C ALA A 42 1.76 6.42 -11.55
N TYR A 43 2.38 7.41 -10.88
CA TYR A 43 1.73 8.58 -10.27
C TYR A 43 1.99 9.88 -11.01
N GLU A 44 2.53 9.84 -12.24
CA GLU A 44 2.89 11.01 -13.05
C GLU A 44 3.88 11.95 -12.36
N GLY A 45 4.91 11.36 -11.76
CA GLY A 45 6.04 12.06 -11.18
C GLY A 45 6.10 12.03 -9.66
N THR A 46 7.23 12.50 -9.19
CA THR A 46 7.58 12.58 -7.77
C THR A 46 6.78 13.65 -7.03
N LEU A 47 6.79 13.54 -5.71
CA LEU A 47 6.19 14.53 -4.82
C LEU A 47 7.25 15.52 -4.33
N SER A 48 6.87 16.78 -4.16
CA SER A 48 7.65 17.76 -3.42
C SER A 48 7.68 17.41 -1.92
N ASP A 49 8.53 18.07 -1.15
CA ASP A 49 8.55 17.93 0.31
C ASP A 49 7.19 18.26 0.94
N GLU A 50 6.53 19.32 0.46
CA GLU A 50 5.20 19.70 0.92
C GLU A 50 4.15 18.61 0.62
N GLU A 51 4.16 18.07 -0.59
CA GLU A 51 3.25 16.99 -0.99
C GLU A 51 3.55 15.68 -0.21
N ALA A 52 4.84 15.40 0.07
CA ALA A 52 5.23 14.23 0.86
C ALA A 52 4.81 14.38 2.34
N HIS A 53 4.89 15.58 2.92
CA HIS A 53 4.33 15.87 4.24
C HIS A 53 2.80 15.69 4.25
N ALA A 54 2.10 16.22 3.25
CA ALA A 54 0.65 16.03 3.12
C ALA A 54 0.27 14.55 2.96
N TRP A 55 1.10 13.76 2.26
CA TRP A 55 0.93 12.31 2.16
C TRP A 55 1.02 11.63 3.53
N LEU A 56 2.06 11.95 4.32
CA LEU A 56 2.24 11.42 5.67
C LEU A 56 1.08 11.81 6.59
N ASP A 57 0.71 13.08 6.62
CA ASP A 57 -0.40 13.60 7.42
C ASP A 57 -1.72 12.90 7.08
N ASN A 58 -1.93 12.60 5.79
CA ASN A 58 -3.09 11.83 5.34
C ASN A 58 -3.11 10.40 5.91
N GLN A 59 -1.95 9.73 6.02
CA GLN A 59 -1.91 8.41 6.68
C GLN A 59 -2.22 8.53 8.17
N LEU A 60 -1.63 9.51 8.86
CA LEU A 60 -1.90 9.74 10.28
C LEU A 60 -3.38 10.08 10.54
N ARG A 61 -4.04 10.80 9.62
CA ARG A 61 -5.48 11.05 9.68
C ARG A 61 -6.29 9.76 9.49
N ARG A 62 -5.96 8.95 8.46
CA ARG A 62 -6.64 7.67 8.19
C ARG A 62 -6.61 6.72 9.38
N TYR A 63 -5.49 6.63 10.09
CA TYR A 63 -5.40 5.79 11.30
C TYR A 63 -6.42 6.19 12.36
N ARG A 64 -6.72 7.49 12.49
CA ARG A 64 -7.70 8.01 13.47
C ARG A 64 -9.14 7.87 12.99
N GLU A 65 -9.38 8.12 11.70
CA GLU A 65 -10.73 8.21 11.14
C GLU A 65 -11.24 6.87 10.59
N ASP A 66 -10.39 6.13 9.88
CA ASP A 66 -10.75 4.87 9.21
C ASP A 66 -10.32 3.64 10.04
N GLY A 67 -9.44 3.81 11.03
CA GLY A 67 -8.85 2.73 11.82
C GLY A 67 -7.71 1.99 11.13
N PHE A 68 -7.41 2.32 9.87
CA PHE A 68 -6.29 1.79 9.08
C PHE A 68 -5.81 2.82 8.06
N GLY A 69 -4.70 2.56 7.41
CA GLY A 69 -4.08 3.36 6.36
C GLY A 69 -2.95 2.57 5.69
N LEU A 70 -2.09 3.25 4.95
CA LEU A 70 -0.82 2.67 4.53
C LEU A 70 0.14 2.70 5.71
N TRP A 71 0.73 1.57 6.03
CA TRP A 71 1.66 1.39 7.14
C TRP A 71 3.10 1.37 6.66
N ALA A 72 4.01 1.80 7.51
CA ALA A 72 5.44 1.63 7.29
C ALA A 72 5.79 0.15 7.31
N VAL A 73 6.48 -0.32 6.28
CA VAL A 73 7.02 -1.67 6.18
C VAL A 73 8.48 -1.65 6.61
N VAL A 74 8.76 -2.28 7.73
CA VAL A 74 10.10 -2.35 8.33
C VAL A 74 10.70 -3.72 8.04
N LEU A 75 11.91 -3.76 7.50
CA LEU A 75 12.66 -5.00 7.30
C LEU A 75 13.25 -5.45 8.63
N LYS A 76 12.90 -6.65 9.10
CA LYS A 76 13.35 -7.17 10.41
C LYS A 76 14.86 -7.27 10.54
N GLU A 77 15.54 -7.61 9.43
CA GLU A 77 16.98 -7.81 9.36
C GLU A 77 17.76 -6.52 9.70
N THR A 78 17.29 -5.36 9.21
CA THR A 78 18.01 -4.08 9.33
C THR A 78 17.32 -3.08 10.24
N GLY A 79 16.02 -3.24 10.51
CA GLY A 79 15.20 -2.25 11.21
C GLY A 79 14.82 -1.04 10.36
N GLU A 80 15.14 -1.03 9.07
CA GLU A 80 14.87 0.07 8.14
C GLU A 80 13.44 0.02 7.61
N VAL A 81 12.84 1.18 7.38
CA VAL A 81 11.60 1.33 6.62
C VAL A 81 11.93 1.20 5.14
N VAL A 82 11.46 0.13 4.51
CA VAL A 82 11.78 -0.22 3.11
C VAL A 82 10.61 -0.02 2.15
N GLY A 83 9.44 0.28 2.68
CA GLY A 83 8.23 0.43 1.90
C GLY A 83 7.06 0.93 2.73
N GLN A 84 5.92 1.03 2.06
CA GLN A 84 4.61 1.17 2.68
C GLN A 84 3.68 0.11 2.10
N CYS A 85 2.80 -0.43 2.94
CA CYS A 85 1.73 -1.34 2.53
C CYS A 85 0.59 -1.26 3.54
N GLY A 86 -0.64 -1.35 3.08
CA GLY A 86 -1.77 -1.26 4.00
C GLY A 86 -3.10 -1.20 3.29
N LEU A 87 -4.09 -0.71 4.01
CA LEU A 87 -5.46 -0.64 3.55
C LEU A 87 -5.89 0.81 3.38
N THR A 88 -6.68 1.07 2.34
CA THR A 88 -7.32 2.37 2.13
C THR A 88 -8.72 2.18 1.59
N TYR A 89 -9.60 3.13 1.90
CA TYR A 89 -10.86 3.23 1.17
C TYR A 89 -10.63 3.90 -0.18
N GLN A 90 -11.16 3.29 -1.24
CA GLN A 90 -11.08 3.79 -2.60
C GLN A 90 -12.44 3.73 -3.30
N ASP A 91 -12.56 4.48 -4.39
CA ASP A 91 -13.64 4.27 -5.37
C ASP A 91 -13.28 3.05 -6.23
N GLY A 92 -14.11 2.02 -6.17
CA GLY A 92 -13.85 0.72 -6.81
C GLY A 92 -14.31 0.61 -8.26
N ASP A 93 -15.11 1.58 -8.77
CA ASP A 93 -15.73 1.49 -10.08
C ASP A 93 -15.78 2.83 -10.85
N GLY A 94 -15.21 3.90 -10.30
CA GLY A 94 -15.27 5.24 -10.87
C GLY A 94 -16.64 5.92 -10.71
N ARG A 95 -17.54 5.36 -9.91
CA ARG A 95 -18.91 5.86 -9.64
C ARG A 95 -19.18 6.13 -8.17
N GLY A 96 -18.16 5.99 -7.33
CA GLY A 96 -18.23 6.24 -5.89
C GLY A 96 -18.51 5.01 -5.04
N THR A 97 -18.44 3.81 -5.60
CA THR A 97 -18.55 2.58 -4.80
C THR A 97 -17.33 2.43 -3.90
N ARG A 98 -17.54 2.60 -2.59
CA ARG A 98 -16.48 2.53 -1.58
C ARG A 98 -16.02 1.09 -1.35
N VAL A 99 -14.75 0.83 -1.59
CA VAL A 99 -14.12 -0.49 -1.42
C VAL A 99 -12.88 -0.38 -0.54
N VAL A 100 -12.46 -1.51 0.07
CA VAL A 100 -11.18 -1.60 0.78
C VAL A 100 -10.12 -2.12 -0.19
N GLU A 101 -9.10 -1.29 -0.40
CA GLU A 101 -7.96 -1.57 -1.27
C GLU A 101 -6.73 -1.95 -0.45
N VAL A 102 -5.99 -2.96 -0.91
CA VAL A 102 -4.58 -3.17 -0.51
C VAL A 102 -3.69 -2.39 -1.45
N GLY A 103 -3.02 -1.37 -0.90
CA GLY A 103 -2.03 -0.55 -1.61
C GLY A 103 -0.62 -0.82 -1.10
N TYR A 104 0.39 -0.66 -1.97
CA TYR A 104 1.79 -0.85 -1.61
C TYR A 104 2.72 -0.04 -2.50
N LEU A 105 3.85 0.37 -1.93
CA LEU A 105 4.95 1.04 -2.61
C LEU A 105 6.25 0.70 -1.86
N PHE A 106 7.31 0.39 -2.59
CA PHE A 106 8.60 -0.01 -2.00
C PHE A 106 9.75 0.78 -2.60
N GLN A 107 10.74 1.08 -1.79
CA GLN A 107 12.00 1.66 -2.24
C GLN A 107 12.64 0.77 -3.31
N ARG A 108 13.17 1.37 -4.36
CA ARG A 108 13.77 0.68 -5.51
C ARG A 108 14.86 -0.32 -5.12
N ALA A 109 15.69 0.03 -4.12
CA ALA A 109 16.75 -0.84 -3.61
C ALA A 109 16.25 -2.18 -3.05
N HIS A 110 14.95 -2.29 -2.76
CA HIS A 110 14.33 -3.48 -2.18
C HIS A 110 13.42 -4.24 -3.15
N TRP A 111 13.40 -3.87 -4.43
CA TRP A 111 12.61 -4.56 -5.45
C TRP A 111 13.15 -5.96 -5.74
N HIS A 112 12.34 -6.77 -6.40
CA HIS A 112 12.65 -8.15 -6.82
C HIS A 112 13.00 -9.13 -5.69
N ARG A 113 12.73 -8.76 -4.43
CA ARG A 113 12.94 -9.60 -3.24
C ARG A 113 11.66 -10.28 -2.73
N GLY A 114 10.53 -10.05 -3.39
CA GLY A 114 9.22 -10.59 -3.00
C GLY A 114 8.54 -9.88 -1.81
N LEU A 115 9.11 -8.80 -1.30
CA LEU A 115 8.63 -8.09 -0.09
C LEU A 115 7.24 -7.49 -0.30
N ALA A 116 6.96 -6.90 -1.48
CA ALA A 116 5.64 -6.36 -1.80
C ALA A 116 4.55 -7.44 -1.79
N THR A 117 4.84 -8.63 -2.33
CA THR A 117 3.89 -9.76 -2.32
C THR A 117 3.64 -10.25 -0.89
N GLU A 118 4.70 -10.36 -0.08
CA GLU A 118 4.62 -10.79 1.33
C GLU A 118 3.77 -9.80 2.16
N ALA A 119 4.06 -8.51 2.06
CA ALA A 119 3.32 -7.47 2.76
C ALA A 119 1.85 -7.38 2.29
N ALA A 120 1.61 -7.41 0.98
CA ALA A 120 0.26 -7.33 0.42
C ALA A 120 -0.62 -8.52 0.83
N ARG A 121 -0.03 -9.72 0.89
CA ARG A 121 -0.74 -10.93 1.37
C ARG A 121 -1.14 -10.79 2.84
N ALA A 122 -0.23 -10.33 3.68
CA ALA A 122 -0.52 -10.10 5.10
C ALA A 122 -1.59 -9.00 5.30
N CYS A 123 -1.54 -7.91 4.52
CA CYS A 123 -2.56 -6.86 4.55
C CYS A 123 -3.93 -7.35 4.06
N ARG A 124 -3.96 -8.18 3.01
CA ARG A 124 -5.19 -8.85 2.54
C ARG A 124 -5.82 -9.69 3.67
N ASP A 125 -5.02 -10.50 4.32
CA ASP A 125 -5.48 -11.39 5.39
C ASP A 125 -5.94 -10.57 6.60
N TYR A 126 -5.25 -9.49 6.96
CA TYR A 126 -5.67 -8.54 7.98
C TYR A 126 -7.02 -7.89 7.63
N ALA A 127 -7.26 -7.52 6.38
CA ALA A 127 -8.53 -6.97 5.93
C ALA A 127 -9.68 -7.95 6.15
N PHE A 128 -9.47 -9.23 5.86
CA PHE A 128 -10.47 -10.26 6.12
C PHE A 128 -10.68 -10.52 7.62
N ASP A 129 -9.60 -10.69 8.37
CA ASP A 129 -9.67 -11.22 9.74
C ASP A 129 -9.91 -10.12 10.79
N GLN A 130 -9.38 -8.92 10.59
CA GLN A 130 -9.47 -7.81 11.56
C GLN A 130 -10.47 -6.74 11.16
N VAL A 131 -10.52 -6.37 9.87
CA VAL A 131 -11.49 -5.38 9.38
C VAL A 131 -12.85 -6.01 9.08
N GLY A 132 -12.88 -7.29 8.72
CA GLY A 132 -14.12 -8.06 8.53
C GLY A 132 -14.75 -7.86 7.15
N VAL A 133 -13.98 -7.42 6.14
CA VAL A 133 -14.51 -7.25 4.78
C VAL A 133 -14.70 -8.59 4.08
N GLU A 134 -15.68 -8.66 3.17
CA GLU A 134 -15.95 -9.87 2.38
C GLU A 134 -15.13 -9.91 1.07
N LYS A 135 -14.59 -8.76 0.65
CA LYS A 135 -13.83 -8.64 -0.59
C LYS A 135 -12.79 -7.56 -0.46
N VAL A 136 -11.61 -7.83 -1.01
CA VAL A 136 -10.46 -6.90 -1.01
C VAL A 136 -10.08 -6.60 -2.44
N TYR A 137 -9.64 -5.37 -2.69
CA TYR A 137 -9.34 -4.83 -4.00
C TYR A 137 -7.89 -4.36 -4.11
N SER A 138 -7.40 -4.24 -5.34
CA SER A 138 -6.23 -3.45 -5.73
C SER A 138 -6.54 -2.76 -7.06
N ILE A 139 -6.46 -1.44 -7.09
CA ILE A 139 -6.83 -0.60 -8.23
C ILE A 139 -5.55 -0.08 -8.84
N ILE A 140 -5.14 -0.66 -9.96
CA ILE A 140 -3.79 -0.57 -10.47
C ILE A 140 -3.80 0.07 -11.86
N ARG A 141 -3.00 1.13 -12.07
CA ARG A 141 -2.80 1.72 -13.39
C ARG A 141 -2.43 0.63 -14.41
N ASP A 142 -3.02 0.69 -15.59
CA ASP A 142 -2.86 -0.32 -16.65
C ASP A 142 -1.41 -0.53 -17.10
N THR A 143 -0.58 0.50 -17.02
CA THR A 143 0.85 0.45 -17.30
C THR A 143 1.71 -0.11 -16.16
N ASN A 144 1.16 -0.22 -14.93
CA ASN A 144 1.90 -0.71 -13.76
C ASN A 144 1.91 -2.26 -13.69
N VAL A 145 2.64 -2.88 -14.61
CA VAL A 145 2.74 -4.34 -14.73
C VAL A 145 3.33 -4.99 -13.47
N ALA A 146 4.24 -4.31 -12.77
CA ALA A 146 4.84 -4.82 -11.54
C ALA A 146 3.79 -5.01 -10.43
N SER A 147 2.96 -4.00 -10.18
CA SER A 147 1.86 -4.09 -9.20
C SER A 147 0.80 -5.11 -9.63
N GLN A 148 0.47 -5.22 -10.91
CA GLN A 148 -0.45 -6.25 -11.39
C GLN A 148 0.05 -7.67 -11.11
N ARG A 149 1.37 -7.91 -11.22
CA ARG A 149 1.98 -9.21 -10.87
C ARG A 149 1.86 -9.49 -9.37
N VAL A 150 2.04 -8.47 -8.51
CA VAL A 150 1.83 -8.62 -7.07
C VAL A 150 0.37 -8.95 -6.75
N ALA A 151 -0.60 -8.24 -7.36
CA ALA A 151 -2.02 -8.52 -7.18
C ALA A 151 -2.36 -9.97 -7.56
N ARG A 152 -1.88 -10.46 -8.72
CA ARG A 152 -2.09 -11.87 -9.13
C ARG A 152 -1.47 -12.87 -8.15
N ARG A 153 -0.23 -12.63 -7.66
CA ARG A 153 0.41 -13.49 -6.65
C ARG A 153 -0.31 -13.44 -5.31
N ASN A 154 -1.08 -12.38 -5.07
CA ASN A 154 -1.94 -12.22 -3.91
C ASN A 154 -3.32 -12.90 -4.10
N GLY A 155 -3.51 -13.61 -5.21
CA GLY A 155 -4.73 -14.34 -5.55
C GLY A 155 -5.83 -13.50 -6.17
N MET A 156 -5.55 -12.25 -6.46
CA MET A 156 -6.54 -11.36 -7.06
C MET A 156 -6.68 -11.60 -8.56
N VAL A 157 -7.90 -11.48 -9.05
CA VAL A 157 -8.23 -11.55 -10.48
C VAL A 157 -8.76 -10.19 -10.96
N PRO A 158 -8.51 -9.81 -12.23
CA PRO A 158 -9.09 -8.60 -12.79
C PRO A 158 -10.59 -8.80 -12.97
N GLU A 159 -11.39 -7.81 -12.56
CA GLU A 159 -12.87 -7.84 -12.72
C GLU A 159 -13.44 -6.64 -13.45
N GLY A 160 -12.62 -5.62 -13.74
CA GLY A 160 -13.08 -4.42 -14.43
C GLY A 160 -11.97 -3.40 -14.62
N SER A 161 -12.37 -2.26 -15.16
CA SER A 161 -11.49 -1.11 -15.34
C SER A 161 -12.29 0.18 -15.37
N PHE A 162 -11.64 1.28 -14.98
CA PHE A 162 -12.18 2.64 -15.16
C PHE A 162 -11.03 3.65 -15.29
N VAL A 163 -11.36 4.86 -15.71
CA VAL A 163 -10.37 5.92 -15.88
C VAL A 163 -10.37 6.82 -14.65
N LYS A 164 -9.22 6.95 -14.00
CA LYS A 164 -8.95 7.99 -13.00
C LYS A 164 -8.31 9.18 -13.69
N ARG A 165 -8.69 10.40 -13.28
CA ARG A 165 -8.01 11.61 -13.71
C ARG A 165 -7.13 12.13 -12.58
N TYR A 166 -5.83 12.20 -12.83
CA TYR A 166 -4.85 12.67 -11.86
C TYR A 166 -3.85 13.62 -12.53
N ARG A 167 -3.60 14.77 -11.91
CA ARG A 167 -2.73 15.83 -12.47
C ARG A 167 -3.07 16.20 -13.92
N GLY A 168 -4.37 16.18 -14.28
CA GLY A 168 -4.83 16.50 -15.63
C GLY A 168 -4.66 15.39 -16.67
N VAL A 169 -4.14 14.22 -16.28
CA VAL A 169 -3.92 13.04 -17.13
C VAL A 169 -5.01 12.01 -16.86
N ASP A 170 -5.59 11.47 -17.93
CA ASP A 170 -6.50 10.32 -17.87
C ASP A 170 -5.70 9.03 -17.74
N MET A 171 -5.90 8.31 -16.64
CA MET A 171 -5.19 7.09 -16.30
C MET A 171 -6.14 5.90 -16.22
N PRO A 172 -6.14 5.01 -17.21
CA PRO A 172 -6.88 3.75 -17.10
C PRO A 172 -6.34 2.91 -15.93
N HIS A 173 -7.25 2.41 -15.10
CA HIS A 173 -6.94 1.53 -13.99
C HIS A 173 -7.68 0.22 -14.13
N LEU A 174 -6.98 -0.88 -13.89
CA LEU A 174 -7.55 -2.21 -13.76
C LEU A 174 -7.98 -2.43 -12.31
N VAL A 175 -9.15 -3.01 -12.13
CA VAL A 175 -9.68 -3.36 -10.81
C VAL A 175 -9.42 -4.85 -10.59
N PHE A 176 -8.53 -5.16 -9.65
CA PHE A 176 -8.28 -6.50 -9.18
C PHE A 176 -9.02 -6.73 -7.88
N SER A 177 -9.50 -7.95 -7.65
CA SER A 177 -10.14 -8.29 -6.39
C SER A 177 -9.98 -9.76 -6.01
N ILE A 178 -10.21 -10.05 -4.72
CA ILE A 178 -10.33 -11.39 -4.18
C ILE A 178 -11.43 -11.39 -3.12
N PRO A 179 -12.41 -12.32 -3.20
CA PRO A 179 -13.37 -12.52 -2.11
C PRO A 179 -12.72 -13.32 -0.97
N ARG A 180 -13.25 -13.17 0.26
CA ARG A 180 -12.80 -13.95 1.42
C ARG A 180 -12.79 -15.46 1.15
N ALA A 181 -13.82 -15.99 0.49
CA ALA A 181 -13.92 -17.40 0.14
C ALA A 181 -12.82 -17.90 -0.83
N GLY A 182 -12.15 -16.98 -1.55
CA GLY A 182 -11.05 -17.29 -2.47
C GLY A 182 -9.66 -17.28 -1.82
N ARG A 183 -9.57 -16.89 -0.54
CA ARG A 183 -8.31 -16.71 0.19
C ARG A 183 -7.43 -17.96 0.21
N ASP A 184 -8.03 -19.11 0.47
CA ASP A 184 -7.31 -20.38 0.70
C ASP A 184 -6.99 -21.15 -0.60
N GLY A 185 -7.48 -20.68 -1.74
CA GLY A 185 -7.24 -21.29 -3.06
C GLY A 185 -5.97 -20.79 -3.78
N VAL A 186 -5.17 -19.96 -3.12
CA VAL A 186 -3.97 -19.34 -3.69
C VAL A 186 -2.72 -20.05 -3.19
N TYR A 187 -2.23 -21.01 -3.96
CA TYR A 187 -0.94 -21.66 -3.78
C TYR A 187 0.01 -21.29 -4.91
#